data_c1fd74def8448cdfdecdbf8f67d99fd8
#
_entry.id   c1fd74def8448cdfdecdbf8f67d99fd8
#
_cell.length_a   1.000
_cell.length_b   1.000
_cell.length_c   1.000
_cell.angle_alpha   90.00
_cell.angle_beta   90.00
_cell.angle_gamma   90.00
#
_symmetry.space_group_name_H-M   'P 1'
#
loop_
_entity.id
_entity.type
_entity.pdbx_description
1 polymer ?
#
loop_
_entity_poly.entity_id
_entity_poly.type
_entity_poly.pdbx_seq_one_letter_code
_entity_poly.pdbx_strand_id
1 'polypeptide(L)'
;VSAIMQSVSGPKLAIELARNGGLSFIFGSQPIDSQAEMVRKVKKFKAGFVISDSNLTPENTLADVIALVQRTEHSTIGVTDDGTPNGKLLGMVTSRDYRAEKDSPDKKVKEFMTPFSKLIVGELGMTLSEANQIIWDHKLNTLPIIDKEQNLQYFVFRKDYDSHRDNPK
;
A
#
# COMPACT_ATOMS: atom_id res chain seq x y z
N VAL A 1 -22.98 10.46 6.86
CA VAL A 1 -22.66 9.85 8.16
C VAL A 1 -23.50 8.60 8.33
N SER A 2 -22.90 7.47 8.78
CA SER A 2 -23.64 6.23 9.01
C SER A 2 -24.40 6.23 10.33
N ALA A 3 -25.50 5.47 10.38
CA ALA A 3 -26.20 5.17 11.64
C ALA A 3 -25.33 4.23 12.49
N ILE A 4 -25.33 4.42 13.83
CA ILE A 4 -24.51 3.61 14.75
C ILE A 4 -25.26 2.32 15.11
N MET A 5 -25.35 1.38 14.15
CA MET A 5 -26.06 0.11 14.33
C MET A 5 -25.18 -1.07 13.91
N GLN A 6 -25.26 -2.17 14.64
CA GLN A 6 -24.46 -3.38 14.41
C GLN A 6 -24.63 -3.95 13.00
N SER A 7 -25.83 -3.94 12.46
CA SER A 7 -26.14 -4.45 11.12
C SER A 7 -25.66 -3.56 9.98
N VAL A 8 -25.29 -2.31 10.27
CA VAL A 8 -24.99 -1.29 9.23
C VAL A 8 -23.58 -0.77 9.34
N SER A 9 -23.12 -0.37 10.54
CA SER A 9 -21.88 0.40 10.73
C SER A 9 -20.65 -0.46 10.99
N GLY A 10 -20.38 -1.41 10.09
CA GLY A 10 -19.18 -2.22 10.11
C GLY A 10 -18.04 -1.63 9.24
N PRO A 11 -16.88 -2.29 9.23
CA PRO A 11 -15.69 -1.80 8.50
C PRO A 11 -15.91 -1.58 7.01
N LYS A 12 -16.70 -2.43 6.35
CA LYS A 12 -16.98 -2.31 4.90
C LYS A 12 -17.69 -0.99 4.58
N LEU A 13 -18.78 -0.67 5.30
CA LEU A 13 -19.49 0.58 5.08
C LEU A 13 -18.63 1.78 5.43
N ALA A 14 -17.83 1.69 6.51
CA ALA A 14 -16.93 2.77 6.91
C ALA A 14 -15.89 3.10 5.82
N ILE A 15 -15.33 2.09 5.18
CA ILE A 15 -14.39 2.24 4.05
C ILE A 15 -15.11 2.91 2.86
N GLU A 16 -16.27 2.41 2.46
CA GLU A 16 -17.01 2.96 1.32
C GLU A 16 -17.46 4.41 1.56
N LEU A 17 -17.91 4.74 2.77
CA LEU A 17 -18.24 6.11 3.12
C LEU A 17 -17.01 7.03 3.08
N ALA A 18 -15.86 6.59 3.62
CA ALA A 18 -14.64 7.38 3.59
C ALA A 18 -14.16 7.65 2.16
N ARG A 19 -14.26 6.66 1.27
CA ARG A 19 -13.93 6.80 -0.16
C ARG A 19 -14.81 7.83 -0.89
N ASN A 20 -16.01 8.04 -0.40
CA ASN A 20 -16.98 9.00 -0.93
C ASN A 20 -17.03 10.32 -0.13
N GLY A 21 -15.99 10.61 0.67
CA GLY A 21 -15.93 11.84 1.50
C GLY A 21 -16.87 11.84 2.70
N GLY A 22 -17.42 10.68 3.04
CA GLY A 22 -18.31 10.51 4.18
C GLY A 22 -17.59 10.14 5.48
N LEU A 23 -18.33 10.16 6.58
CA LEU A 23 -17.87 9.78 7.92
C LEU A 23 -18.70 8.61 8.45
N SER A 24 -18.04 7.62 9.04
CA SER A 24 -18.70 6.51 9.71
C SER A 24 -18.29 6.40 11.17
N PHE A 25 -19.26 6.03 12.01
CA PHE A 25 -19.02 5.61 13.39
C PHE A 25 -19.18 4.10 13.47
N ILE A 26 -18.16 3.38 13.95
CA ILE A 26 -18.28 1.94 14.22
C ILE A 26 -19.16 1.75 15.45
N PHE A 27 -20.09 0.79 15.37
CA PHE A 27 -21.03 0.54 16.47
C PHE A 27 -20.32 0.14 17.77
N GLY A 28 -20.85 0.62 18.92
CA GLY A 28 -20.25 0.41 20.24
C GLY A 28 -20.75 -0.84 21.00
N SER A 29 -21.85 -1.49 20.53
CA SER A 29 -22.44 -2.65 21.18
C SER A 29 -21.61 -3.94 20.92
N GLN A 30 -20.32 -3.92 21.32
CA GLN A 30 -19.37 -5.00 21.13
C GLN A 30 -18.20 -4.84 22.11
N PRO A 31 -17.36 -5.90 22.33
CA PRO A 31 -16.12 -5.77 23.10
C PRO A 31 -15.18 -4.70 22.53
N ILE A 32 -14.47 -3.99 23.40
CA ILE A 32 -13.53 -2.93 23.03
C ILE A 32 -12.50 -3.41 22.00
N ASP A 33 -11.95 -4.60 22.20
CA ASP A 33 -10.94 -5.17 21.28
C ASP A 33 -11.51 -5.40 19.87
N SER A 34 -12.77 -5.89 19.79
CA SER A 34 -13.47 -6.07 18.51
C SER A 34 -13.67 -4.73 17.78
N GLN A 35 -14.13 -3.70 18.51
CA GLN A 35 -14.30 -2.38 17.94
C GLN A 35 -12.96 -1.78 17.48
N ALA A 36 -11.93 -1.90 18.30
CA ALA A 36 -10.58 -1.44 17.98
C ALA A 36 -10.03 -2.13 16.72
N GLU A 37 -10.28 -3.45 16.57
CA GLU A 37 -9.88 -4.19 15.35
C GLU A 37 -10.62 -3.69 14.10
N MET A 38 -11.92 -3.42 14.20
CA MET A 38 -12.68 -2.84 13.10
C MET A 38 -12.16 -1.47 12.69
N VAL A 39 -11.81 -0.61 13.66
CA VAL A 39 -11.21 0.72 13.40
C VAL A 39 -9.83 0.56 12.74
N ARG A 40 -8.97 -0.36 13.24
CA ARG A 40 -7.67 -0.65 12.62
C ARG A 40 -7.85 -1.08 11.16
N LYS A 41 -8.81 -1.96 10.88
CA LYS A 41 -9.13 -2.42 9.53
C LYS A 41 -9.51 -1.27 8.59
N VAL A 42 -10.32 -0.32 9.07
CA VAL A 42 -10.68 0.87 8.29
C VAL A 42 -9.45 1.76 8.06
N LYS A 43 -8.67 2.01 9.11
CA LYS A 43 -7.46 2.86 9.03
C LYS A 43 -6.33 2.25 8.17
N LYS A 44 -6.23 0.92 8.12
CA LYS A 44 -5.27 0.20 7.27
C LYS A 44 -5.72 0.15 5.80
N PHE A 45 -6.97 0.46 5.50
CA PHE A 45 -7.44 0.47 4.12
C PHE A 45 -6.81 1.66 3.38
N LYS A 46 -6.08 1.34 2.32
CA LYS A 46 -5.39 2.32 1.48
C LYS A 46 -6.07 2.36 0.12
N ALA A 47 -6.40 3.54 -0.35
CA ALA A 47 -6.99 3.80 -1.66
C ALA A 47 -6.40 5.07 -2.27
N GLY A 48 -6.33 5.11 -3.60
CA GLY A 48 -5.80 6.26 -4.32
C GLY A 48 -4.28 6.40 -4.16
N PHE A 49 -3.80 7.62 -4.01
CA PHE A 49 -2.39 7.94 -3.78
C PHE A 49 -2.03 7.73 -2.31
N VAL A 50 -1.25 6.71 -2.03
CA VAL A 50 -0.90 6.27 -0.67
C VAL A 50 0.56 6.56 -0.38
N ILE A 51 0.84 7.32 0.68
CA ILE A 51 2.22 7.45 1.19
C ILE A 51 2.68 6.09 1.71
N SER A 52 3.89 5.69 1.35
CA SER A 52 4.47 4.44 1.82
C SER A 52 4.77 4.52 3.32
N ASP A 53 4.37 3.49 4.05
CA ASP A 53 4.76 3.27 5.46
C ASP A 53 5.71 2.09 5.62
N SER A 54 6.15 1.55 4.48
CA SER A 54 6.98 0.36 4.41
C SER A 54 8.13 0.63 3.46
N ASN A 55 9.23 1.17 4.01
CA ASN A 55 10.42 1.54 3.25
C ASN A 55 11.66 0.94 3.90
N LEU A 56 12.62 0.54 3.08
CA LEU A 56 13.92 0.02 3.48
C LEU A 56 15.01 0.58 2.57
N THR A 57 16.26 0.42 3.00
CA THR A 57 17.43 0.70 2.16
C THR A 57 17.92 -0.56 1.44
N PRO A 58 18.74 -0.45 0.40
CA PRO A 58 19.34 -1.62 -0.27
C PRO A 58 20.21 -2.49 0.64
N GLU A 59 20.73 -1.93 1.73
CA GLU A 59 21.61 -2.61 2.70
C GLU A 59 20.86 -3.38 3.78
N ASN A 60 19.55 -3.17 3.93
CA ASN A 60 18.72 -3.99 4.81
C ASN A 60 18.71 -5.45 4.36
N THR A 61 18.30 -6.34 5.26
CA THR A 61 18.30 -7.78 5.05
C THR A 61 16.89 -8.33 4.77
N LEU A 62 16.82 -9.59 4.33
CA LEU A 62 15.54 -10.29 4.20
C LEU A 62 14.83 -10.42 5.56
N ALA A 63 15.56 -10.57 6.66
CA ALA A 63 14.99 -10.57 8.00
C ALA A 63 14.26 -9.24 8.30
N ASP A 64 14.85 -8.10 7.90
CA ASP A 64 14.21 -6.78 8.05
C ASP A 64 12.92 -6.67 7.21
N VAL A 65 12.95 -7.21 5.99
CA VAL A 65 11.75 -7.28 5.11
C VAL A 65 10.63 -8.07 5.79
N ILE A 66 10.93 -9.26 6.30
CA ILE A 66 9.95 -10.12 6.97
C ILE A 66 9.38 -9.42 8.21
N ALA A 67 10.24 -8.85 9.06
CA ALA A 67 9.81 -8.10 10.25
C ALA A 67 8.92 -6.91 9.90
N LEU A 68 9.26 -6.17 8.83
CA LEU A 68 8.49 -5.03 8.35
C LEU A 68 7.10 -5.48 7.85
N VAL A 69 7.03 -6.55 7.04
CA VAL A 69 5.78 -7.12 6.54
C VAL A 69 4.89 -7.60 7.69
N GLN A 70 5.46 -8.26 8.71
CA GLN A 70 4.71 -8.70 9.89
C GLN A 70 4.14 -7.53 10.69
N ARG A 71 4.88 -6.44 10.81
CA ARG A 71 4.47 -5.23 11.54
C ARG A 71 3.40 -4.43 10.79
N THR A 72 3.58 -4.23 9.48
CA THR A 72 2.72 -3.36 8.67
C THR A 72 1.57 -4.10 7.98
N GLU A 73 1.70 -5.43 7.84
CA GLU A 73 0.81 -6.29 7.03
C GLU A 73 0.78 -5.88 5.54
N HIS A 74 1.80 -5.15 5.08
CA HIS A 74 1.95 -4.73 3.68
C HIS A 74 3.10 -5.49 3.04
N SER A 75 2.84 -6.10 1.89
CA SER A 75 3.82 -6.89 1.13
C SER A 75 4.56 -6.11 0.05
N THR A 76 4.24 -4.83 -0.12
CA THR A 76 4.92 -3.93 -1.06
C THR A 76 5.79 -2.95 -0.28
N ILE A 77 7.08 -2.98 -0.54
CA ILE A 77 8.09 -2.18 0.18
C ILE A 77 8.82 -1.31 -0.84
N GLY A 78 8.87 -0.01 -0.59
CA GLY A 78 9.72 0.91 -1.34
C GLY A 78 11.16 0.78 -0.88
N VAL A 79 12.09 0.63 -1.82
CA VAL A 79 13.52 0.66 -1.51
C VAL A 79 14.06 2.02 -1.90
N THR A 80 14.40 2.82 -0.88
CA THR A 80 14.90 4.19 -1.04
C THR A 80 16.32 4.29 -0.54
N ASP A 81 17.03 5.35 -0.92
CA ASP A 81 18.42 5.56 -0.52
C ASP A 81 18.60 5.73 0.99
N ASP A 82 17.62 6.33 1.65
CA ASP A 82 17.64 6.63 3.09
C ASP A 82 16.62 5.81 3.93
N GLY A 83 15.81 4.96 3.27
CA GLY A 83 14.75 4.17 3.94
C GLY A 83 13.52 4.98 4.36
N THR A 84 13.39 6.23 3.92
CA THR A 84 12.23 7.09 4.21
C THR A 84 11.16 7.03 3.12
N PRO A 85 9.91 7.44 3.41
CA PRO A 85 8.84 7.49 2.43
C PRO A 85 9.07 8.41 1.24
N ASN A 86 9.95 9.43 1.41
CA ASN A 86 10.23 10.46 0.41
C ASN A 86 11.67 10.39 -0.11
N GLY A 87 12.41 9.33 0.24
CA GLY A 87 13.76 9.11 -0.26
C GLY A 87 13.78 8.79 -1.75
N LYS A 88 14.96 8.86 -2.36
CA LYS A 88 15.16 8.52 -3.76
C LYS A 88 14.85 7.04 -4.01
N LEU A 89 13.91 6.75 -4.92
CA LEU A 89 13.48 5.40 -5.22
C LEU A 89 14.58 4.65 -5.98
N LEU A 90 15.11 3.58 -5.37
CA LEU A 90 16.14 2.71 -5.95
C LEU A 90 15.55 1.39 -6.46
N GLY A 91 14.41 0.98 -5.94
CA GLY A 91 13.75 -0.25 -6.31
C GLY A 91 12.49 -0.53 -5.51
N MET A 92 11.98 -1.74 -5.68
CA MET A 92 10.81 -2.23 -4.94
C MET A 92 11.00 -3.69 -4.55
N VAL A 93 10.43 -4.10 -3.41
CA VAL A 93 10.32 -5.50 -3.00
C VAL A 93 8.84 -5.84 -2.83
N THR A 94 8.47 -7.00 -3.35
CA THR A 94 7.15 -7.60 -3.17
C THR A 94 7.29 -9.05 -2.70
N SER A 95 6.20 -9.67 -2.26
CA SER A 95 6.20 -11.07 -1.82
C SER A 95 6.63 -12.09 -2.90
N ARG A 96 6.79 -11.65 -4.16
CA ARG A 96 7.25 -12.50 -5.28
C ARG A 96 8.76 -12.49 -5.46
N ASP A 97 9.46 -11.56 -4.82
CA ASP A 97 10.89 -11.33 -5.02
C ASP A 97 11.75 -12.18 -4.08
N TYR A 98 11.16 -12.82 -3.08
CA TYR A 98 11.87 -13.66 -2.10
C TYR A 98 11.03 -14.86 -1.65
N ARG A 99 11.70 -15.85 -1.07
CA ARG A 99 11.08 -17.02 -0.46
C ARG A 99 11.55 -17.12 0.99
N ALA A 100 10.69 -16.71 1.93
CA ALA A 100 11.03 -16.62 3.36
C ALA A 100 11.56 -17.93 3.97
N GLU A 101 11.13 -19.09 3.43
CA GLU A 101 11.54 -20.42 3.93
C GLU A 101 12.83 -20.95 3.29
N LYS A 102 13.31 -20.35 2.19
CA LYS A 102 14.41 -20.89 1.38
C LYS A 102 15.59 -19.93 1.24
N ASP A 103 15.33 -18.63 1.21
CA ASP A 103 16.38 -17.63 1.08
C ASP A 103 17.02 -17.35 2.46
N SER A 104 18.32 -17.03 2.46
CA SER A 104 19.03 -16.67 3.69
C SER A 104 18.46 -15.40 4.31
N PRO A 105 18.19 -15.36 5.62
CA PRO A 105 17.73 -14.16 6.31
C PRO A 105 18.68 -12.95 6.18
N ASP A 106 19.98 -13.20 6.00
CA ASP A 106 21.02 -12.17 5.88
C ASP A 106 21.17 -11.63 4.45
N LYS A 107 20.44 -12.19 3.47
CA LYS A 107 20.49 -11.75 2.08
C LYS A 107 20.08 -10.29 1.97
N LYS A 108 20.89 -9.49 1.29
CA LYS A 108 20.66 -8.04 1.17
C LYS A 108 19.51 -7.73 0.21
N VAL A 109 18.72 -6.71 0.53
CA VAL A 109 17.59 -6.25 -0.29
C VAL A 109 18.02 -5.98 -1.74
N LYS A 110 19.17 -5.36 -1.96
CA LYS A 110 19.73 -5.10 -3.31
C LYS A 110 19.91 -6.34 -4.19
N GLU A 111 20.01 -7.54 -3.60
CA GLU A 111 20.25 -8.78 -4.34
C GLU A 111 18.96 -9.39 -4.92
N PHE A 112 17.80 -9.04 -4.35
CA PHE A 112 16.51 -9.59 -4.77
C PHE A 112 15.44 -8.55 -5.10
N MET A 113 15.66 -7.27 -4.80
CA MET A 113 14.70 -6.22 -5.17
C MET A 113 14.56 -6.12 -6.70
N THR A 114 13.41 -5.68 -7.16
CA THR A 114 13.25 -5.19 -8.53
C THR A 114 13.89 -3.79 -8.61
N PRO A 115 15.00 -3.60 -9.33
CA PRO A 115 15.70 -2.33 -9.39
C PRO A 115 14.90 -1.29 -10.16
N PHE A 116 15.14 -0.01 -9.88
CA PHE A 116 14.44 1.13 -10.50
C PHE A 116 14.41 1.05 -12.04
N SER A 117 15.49 0.63 -12.67
CA SER A 117 15.58 0.50 -14.14
C SER A 117 14.55 -0.46 -14.76
N LYS A 118 13.96 -1.35 -13.96
CA LYS A 118 12.93 -2.30 -14.38
C LYS A 118 11.53 -1.92 -13.90
N LEU A 119 11.41 -0.84 -13.11
CA LEU A 119 10.11 -0.38 -12.62
C LEU A 119 9.42 0.46 -13.67
N ILE A 120 8.11 0.29 -13.75
CA ILE A 120 7.22 1.25 -14.38
C ILE A 120 6.76 2.19 -13.29
N VAL A 121 6.93 3.48 -13.49
CA VAL A 121 6.62 4.53 -12.51
C VAL A 121 5.66 5.54 -13.11
N GLY A 122 4.89 6.20 -12.25
CA GLY A 122 4.09 7.35 -12.60
C GLY A 122 4.76 8.65 -12.12
N GLU A 123 4.38 9.76 -12.70
CA GLU A 123 4.89 11.09 -12.35
C GLU A 123 3.97 11.80 -11.36
N LEU A 124 4.55 12.60 -10.48
CA LEU A 124 3.80 13.45 -9.56
C LEU A 124 2.90 14.42 -10.34
N GLY A 125 1.63 14.50 -9.97
CA GLY A 125 0.63 15.33 -10.63
C GLY A 125 -0.30 14.58 -11.59
N MET A 126 -0.01 13.30 -11.89
CA MET A 126 -0.95 12.48 -12.66
C MET A 126 -2.24 12.25 -11.88
N THR A 127 -3.34 12.04 -12.60
CA THR A 127 -4.63 11.68 -12.01
C THR A 127 -4.68 10.20 -11.64
N LEU A 128 -5.60 9.83 -10.75
CA LEU A 128 -5.81 8.42 -10.39
C LEU A 128 -6.28 7.60 -11.60
N SER A 129 -7.03 8.20 -12.53
CA SER A 129 -7.47 7.54 -13.77
C SER A 129 -6.29 7.18 -14.66
N GLU A 130 -5.33 8.09 -14.84
CA GLU A 130 -4.10 7.83 -15.61
C GLU A 130 -3.25 6.76 -14.94
N ALA A 131 -3.09 6.82 -13.61
CA ALA A 131 -2.38 5.79 -12.85
C ALA A 131 -3.02 4.41 -13.01
N ASN A 132 -4.35 4.33 -12.94
CA ASN A 132 -5.10 3.09 -13.16
C ASN A 132 -4.96 2.55 -14.58
N GLN A 133 -4.90 3.43 -15.59
CA GLN A 133 -4.67 3.03 -16.97
C GLN A 133 -3.28 2.39 -17.14
N ILE A 134 -2.23 2.97 -16.56
CA ILE A 134 -0.88 2.41 -16.57
C ILE A 134 -0.87 1.03 -15.87
N ILE A 135 -1.52 0.92 -14.71
CA ILE A 135 -1.63 -0.34 -13.97
C ILE A 135 -2.29 -1.42 -14.83
N TRP A 136 -3.33 -1.07 -15.57
CA TRP A 136 -4.06 -1.99 -16.44
C TRP A 136 -3.21 -2.42 -17.64
N ASP A 137 -2.66 -1.47 -18.38
CA ASP A 137 -1.92 -1.73 -19.62
C ASP A 137 -0.68 -2.59 -19.36
N HIS A 138 0.01 -2.34 -18.26
CA HIS A 138 1.22 -3.06 -17.87
C HIS A 138 0.98 -4.22 -16.90
N LYS A 139 -0.28 -4.53 -16.55
CA LYS A 139 -0.68 -5.62 -15.62
C LYS A 139 0.02 -5.55 -14.27
N LEU A 140 0.23 -4.34 -13.77
CA LEU A 140 0.89 -4.09 -12.50
C LEU A 140 -0.06 -4.39 -11.32
N ASN A 141 0.52 -4.68 -10.16
CA ASN A 141 -0.19 -4.70 -8.88
C ASN A 141 -0.02 -3.40 -8.11
N THR A 142 1.08 -2.69 -8.37
CA THR A 142 1.44 -1.45 -7.69
C THR A 142 2.18 -0.55 -8.67
N LEU A 143 1.85 0.73 -8.67
CA LEU A 143 2.52 1.77 -9.43
C LEU A 143 3.14 2.76 -8.43
N PRO A 144 4.48 2.87 -8.35
CA PRO A 144 5.14 3.94 -7.62
C PRO A 144 5.02 5.26 -8.38
N ILE A 145 4.73 6.33 -7.65
CA ILE A 145 4.66 7.70 -8.15
C ILE A 145 5.86 8.46 -7.63
N ILE A 146 6.62 9.05 -8.52
CA ILE A 146 7.86 9.78 -8.20
C ILE A 146 7.78 11.24 -8.65
N ASP A 147 8.62 12.08 -8.06
CA ASP A 147 8.87 13.44 -8.53
C ASP A 147 9.98 13.48 -9.59
N LYS A 148 10.35 14.69 -10.04
CA LYS A 148 11.38 14.90 -11.06
C LYS A 148 12.79 14.51 -10.60
N GLU A 149 13.03 14.48 -9.30
CA GLU A 149 14.28 14.09 -8.67
C GLU A 149 14.34 12.58 -8.38
N GLN A 150 13.32 11.83 -8.80
CA GLN A 150 13.17 10.39 -8.57
C GLN A 150 12.82 10.05 -7.11
N ASN A 151 12.37 11.01 -6.28
CA ASN A 151 11.94 10.70 -4.93
C ASN A 151 10.55 10.05 -4.93
N LEU A 152 10.38 9.01 -4.12
CA LEU A 152 9.10 8.34 -3.96
C LEU A 152 8.10 9.29 -3.29
N GLN A 153 6.92 9.43 -3.86
CA GLN A 153 5.85 10.27 -3.32
C GLN A 153 4.67 9.41 -2.85
N TYR A 154 4.20 8.50 -3.72
CA TYR A 154 3.03 7.68 -3.45
C TYR A 154 3.16 6.30 -4.08
N PHE A 155 2.32 5.38 -3.61
CA PHE A 155 1.94 4.17 -4.33
C PHE A 155 0.47 4.23 -4.75
N VAL A 156 0.16 3.64 -5.91
CA VAL A 156 -1.21 3.34 -6.34
C VAL A 156 -1.33 1.83 -6.52
N PHE A 157 -2.39 1.23 -5.98
CA PHE A 157 -2.58 -0.22 -5.98
C PHE A 157 -3.70 -0.64 -6.93
N ARG A 158 -3.51 -1.77 -7.62
CA ARG A 158 -4.48 -2.35 -8.57
C ARG A 158 -5.88 -2.56 -7.99
N LYS A 159 -5.99 -2.87 -6.70
CA LYS A 159 -7.30 -3.04 -6.03
C LYS A 159 -8.17 -1.79 -6.08
N ASP A 160 -7.57 -0.60 -6.24
CA ASP A 160 -8.33 0.64 -6.39
C ASP A 160 -8.99 0.74 -7.77
N TYR A 161 -8.31 0.23 -8.81
CA TYR A 161 -8.88 0.10 -10.14
C TYR A 161 -10.06 -0.89 -10.17
N ASP A 162 -9.88 -2.08 -9.58
CA ASP A 162 -10.93 -3.11 -9.56
C ASP A 162 -12.19 -2.59 -8.84
N SER A 163 -12.03 -1.82 -7.77
CA SER A 163 -13.18 -1.24 -7.07
C SER A 163 -13.90 -0.15 -7.86
N HIS A 164 -13.21 0.58 -8.73
CA HIS A 164 -13.82 1.56 -9.64
C HIS A 164 -14.58 0.89 -10.78
N ARG A 165 -14.08 -0.23 -11.27
CA ARG A 165 -14.77 -1.04 -12.30
C ARG A 165 -16.05 -1.66 -11.77
N ASP A 166 -16.02 -2.17 -10.53
CA ASP A 166 -17.14 -2.87 -9.91
C ASP A 166 -18.22 -1.91 -9.38
N ASN A 167 -17.85 -0.65 -9.17
CA ASN A 167 -18.76 0.43 -8.74
C ASN A 167 -18.53 1.71 -9.57
N PRO A 168 -18.81 1.70 -10.86
CA PRO A 168 -18.73 2.91 -11.66
C PRO A 168 -19.77 3.91 -11.18
N LYS A 169 -19.35 5.16 -10.94
CA LYS A 169 -20.26 6.27 -10.64
C LYS A 169 -20.75 6.89 -11.93
#